data_8dc21115d83e2037afbff950246deada
#
_entry.id   8dc21115d83e2037afbff950246deada
#
_cell.length_a   1.000
_cell.length_b   1.000
_cell.length_c   1.000
_cell.angle_alpha   90.00
_cell.angle_beta   90.00
_cell.angle_gamma   90.00
#
_symmetry.space_group_name_H-M   'P 1'
#
loop_
_entity.id
_entity.type
_entity.pdbx_description
1 polymer ?
#
loop_
_entity_poly.entity_id
_entity_poly.type
_entity_poly.pdbx_seq_one_letter_code
_entity_poly.pdbx_strand_id
1 'polypeptide(L)'
;MGLRELTRVNAAGGSTLLLISDGHANAGEQDPKFFSEVSTKSATDKVTTSTIGLGNGYDETILEALAQGGGGAHRFAGSIDEAVGAIAAEVDDLLDKTIVNAVLRITPTPAMSGVPVIEIVQRLPYWKDGETFVVQLGDLYSGENRRFVIDLDVPGIAALGLCTIADITIEYLDLAQRQEITVSMPVN
;
A
#
# COMPACT_ATOMS: atom_id res chain seq x y z
N MET A 1 -12.46 9.91 13.09
CA MET A 1 -13.50 10.78 12.51
C MET A 1 -13.27 10.97 11.02
N GLY A 2 -12.10 11.41 10.57
CA GLY A 2 -11.77 11.64 9.16
C GLY A 2 -11.99 10.45 8.23
N LEU A 3 -11.51 9.26 8.60
CA LEU A 3 -11.70 8.03 7.79
C LEU A 3 -13.19 7.72 7.52
N ARG A 4 -14.06 7.92 8.52
CA ARG A 4 -15.52 7.71 8.35
C ARG A 4 -16.17 8.70 7.38
N GLU A 5 -15.64 9.90 7.28
CA GLU A 5 -16.18 10.90 6.35
C GLU A 5 -15.71 10.59 4.92
N LEU A 6 -14.47 10.16 4.74
CA LEU A 6 -13.94 9.81 3.42
C LEU A 6 -14.60 8.56 2.82
N THR A 7 -14.85 7.52 3.63
CA THR A 7 -15.58 6.32 3.16
C THR A 7 -17.04 6.62 2.79
N ARG A 8 -17.64 7.70 3.32
CA ARG A 8 -18.99 8.15 2.95
C ARG A 8 -19.04 8.83 1.59
N VAL A 9 -17.98 9.48 1.17
CA VAL A 9 -17.94 10.24 -0.09
C VAL A 9 -17.87 9.32 -1.30
N ASN A 10 -17.39 8.07 -1.13
CA ASN A 10 -17.25 7.06 -2.19
C ASN A 10 -16.73 7.66 -3.51
N ALA A 11 -15.64 8.42 -3.42
CA ALA A 11 -15.03 9.05 -4.59
C ALA A 11 -14.47 7.97 -5.52
N ALA A 12 -14.92 7.93 -6.76
CA ALA A 12 -14.46 6.95 -7.76
C ALA A 12 -12.94 6.97 -7.96
N GLY A 13 -12.29 8.12 -7.73
CA GLY A 13 -10.84 8.33 -7.82
C GLY A 13 -10.07 8.07 -6.52
N GLY A 14 -10.70 7.47 -5.51
CA GLY A 14 -10.09 7.32 -4.19
C GLY A 14 -10.09 8.62 -3.38
N SER A 15 -9.58 8.56 -2.15
CA SER A 15 -9.46 9.69 -1.25
C SER A 15 -8.14 9.62 -0.49
N THR A 16 -7.60 10.77 -0.10
CA THR A 16 -6.40 10.82 0.73
C THR A 16 -6.72 11.50 2.06
N LEU A 17 -6.30 10.85 3.14
CA LEU A 17 -6.29 11.39 4.49
C LEU A 17 -4.88 11.88 4.80
N LEU A 18 -4.73 13.18 5.05
CA LEU A 18 -3.50 13.74 5.58
C LEU A 18 -3.66 13.98 7.09
N LEU A 19 -2.85 13.29 7.90
CA LEU A 19 -2.79 13.47 9.35
C LEU A 19 -1.55 14.28 9.71
N ILE A 20 -1.73 15.37 10.44
CA ILE A 20 -0.65 16.21 10.96
C ILE A 20 -0.66 16.13 12.48
N SER A 21 0.47 15.84 13.10
CA SER A 21 0.61 15.77 14.56
C SER A 21 1.92 16.38 15.04
N ASP A 22 1.84 17.09 16.16
CA ASP A 22 2.96 17.71 16.86
C ASP A 22 3.26 17.07 18.23
N GLY A 23 2.52 16.04 18.60
CA GLY A 23 2.61 15.41 19.91
C GLY A 23 2.42 13.90 19.93
N HIS A 24 2.64 13.33 21.12
CA HIS A 24 2.40 11.92 21.38
C HIS A 24 0.94 11.64 21.72
N ALA A 25 0.48 10.44 21.40
CA ALA A 25 -0.80 9.93 21.88
C ALA A 25 -0.75 9.74 23.41
N ASN A 26 -1.45 10.59 24.15
CA ASN A 26 -1.45 10.57 25.61
C ASN A 26 -2.55 9.69 26.22
N ALA A 27 -3.50 9.24 25.41
CA ALA A 27 -4.60 8.39 25.84
C ALA A 27 -5.16 7.56 24.68
N GLY A 28 -5.77 6.45 24.99
CA GLY A 28 -6.33 5.52 24.01
C GLY A 28 -5.31 4.50 23.53
N GLU A 29 -5.51 4.05 22.30
CA GLU A 29 -4.62 3.06 21.67
C GLU A 29 -3.27 3.70 21.31
N GLN A 30 -2.19 3.00 21.56
CA GLN A 30 -0.82 3.43 21.30
C GLN A 30 0.01 2.36 20.56
N ASP A 31 -0.58 1.21 20.23
CA ASP A 31 0.11 0.17 19.48
C ASP A 31 0.21 0.55 17.99
N PRO A 32 1.43 0.71 17.44
CA PRO A 32 1.62 1.01 16.02
C PRO A 32 1.00 -0.03 15.09
N LYS A 33 0.96 -1.30 15.50
CA LYS A 33 0.29 -2.37 14.76
C LYS A 33 -1.19 -2.09 14.54
N PHE A 34 -1.88 -1.68 15.59
CA PHE A 34 -3.30 -1.32 15.50
C PHE A 34 -3.53 -0.20 14.48
N PHE A 35 -2.69 0.83 14.51
CA PHE A 35 -2.80 1.94 13.56
C PHE A 35 -2.49 1.53 12.11
N SER A 36 -1.50 0.67 11.91
CA SER A 36 -1.20 0.08 10.60
C SER A 36 -2.39 -0.74 10.07
N GLU A 37 -3.01 -1.57 10.90
CA GLU A 37 -4.19 -2.37 10.51
C GLU A 37 -5.39 -1.50 10.15
N VAL A 38 -5.64 -0.44 10.92
CA VAL A 38 -6.72 0.52 10.64
C VAL A 38 -6.53 1.21 9.30
N SER A 39 -5.31 1.69 9.01
CA SER A 39 -5.02 2.35 7.73
C SER A 39 -4.98 1.37 6.56
N THR A 40 -4.49 0.14 6.75
CA THR A 40 -4.57 -0.94 5.74
C THR A 40 -6.02 -1.25 5.37
N LYS A 41 -6.90 -1.34 6.36
CA LYS A 41 -8.32 -1.54 6.10
C LYS A 41 -8.92 -0.36 5.33
N SER A 42 -8.52 0.86 5.64
CA SER A 42 -8.99 2.05 4.92
C SER A 42 -8.47 2.10 3.48
N ALA A 43 -7.26 1.59 3.23
CA ALA A 43 -6.70 1.46 1.90
C ALA A 43 -7.52 0.51 1.01
N THR A 44 -8.10 -0.56 1.58
CA THR A 44 -9.04 -1.41 0.82
C THR A 44 -10.31 -0.67 0.40
N ASP A 45 -10.69 0.38 1.13
CA ASP A 45 -11.79 1.29 0.80
C ASP A 45 -11.32 2.46 -0.10
N LYS A 46 -10.15 2.35 -0.74
CA LYS A 46 -9.52 3.37 -1.60
C LYS A 46 -9.22 4.68 -0.87
N VAL A 47 -8.90 4.61 0.42
CA VAL A 47 -8.47 5.77 1.22
C VAL A 47 -6.98 5.62 1.56
N THR A 48 -6.14 6.40 0.87
CA THR A 48 -4.71 6.52 1.19
C THR A 48 -4.53 7.37 2.45
N THR A 49 -3.57 7.01 3.32
CA THR A 49 -3.27 7.79 4.52
C THR A 49 -1.81 8.26 4.47
N SER A 50 -1.61 9.58 4.40
CA SER A 50 -0.29 10.23 4.54
C SER A 50 -0.20 10.93 5.89
N THR A 51 1.02 11.08 6.43
CA THR A 51 1.24 11.69 7.74
C THR A 51 2.35 12.71 7.72
N ILE A 52 2.21 13.77 8.50
CA ILE A 52 3.26 14.79 8.75
C ILE A 52 3.48 14.91 10.24
N GLY A 53 4.71 14.65 10.69
CA GLY A 53 5.16 14.93 12.05
C GLY A 53 5.74 16.33 12.16
N LEU A 54 5.23 17.15 13.10
CA LEU A 54 5.69 18.52 13.31
C LEU A 54 6.57 18.64 14.55
N GLY A 55 7.79 19.16 14.36
CA GLY A 55 8.76 19.32 15.44
C GLY A 55 9.29 17.96 15.96
N ASN A 56 9.95 17.98 17.12
CA ASN A 56 10.59 16.78 17.69
C ASN A 56 9.73 16.05 18.73
N GLY A 57 8.48 16.46 18.90
CA GLY A 57 7.60 15.98 19.98
C GLY A 57 6.51 15.03 19.55
N TYR A 58 6.47 14.60 18.32
CA TYR A 58 5.42 13.69 17.82
C TYR A 58 5.84 12.20 17.92
N ASP A 59 4.86 11.31 17.81
CA ASP A 59 5.09 9.87 17.80
C ASP A 59 5.37 9.39 16.36
N GLU A 60 6.67 9.34 16.01
CA GLU A 60 7.13 8.91 14.70
C GLU A 60 6.67 7.49 14.36
N THR A 61 6.75 6.58 15.33
CA THR A 61 6.42 5.16 15.11
C THR A 61 4.95 4.96 14.74
N ILE A 62 4.05 5.68 15.39
CA ILE A 62 2.61 5.63 15.09
C ILE A 62 2.33 6.28 13.73
N LEU A 63 2.91 7.45 13.44
CA LEU A 63 2.67 8.15 12.18
C LEU A 63 3.23 7.37 10.98
N GLU A 64 4.42 6.79 11.13
CA GLU A 64 5.01 5.92 10.11
C GLU A 64 4.16 4.67 9.87
N ALA A 65 3.66 4.01 10.93
CA ALA A 65 2.79 2.85 10.82
C ALA A 65 1.47 3.16 10.10
N LEU A 66 0.87 4.33 10.38
CA LEU A 66 -0.33 4.81 9.67
C LEU A 66 -0.07 5.04 8.18
N ALA A 67 1.03 5.70 7.83
CA ALA A 67 1.37 5.97 6.44
C ALA A 67 1.68 4.68 5.68
N GLN A 68 2.50 3.79 6.25
CA GLN A 68 2.83 2.48 5.65
C GLN A 68 1.59 1.62 5.42
N GLY A 69 0.74 1.47 6.45
CA GLY A 69 -0.49 0.69 6.34
C GLY A 69 -1.47 1.30 5.33
N GLY A 70 -1.53 2.63 5.25
CA GLY A 70 -2.41 3.37 4.35
C GLY A 70 -1.88 3.56 2.93
N GLY A 71 -0.67 3.10 2.62
CA GLY A 71 -0.05 3.25 1.29
C GLY A 71 0.31 4.68 0.92
N GLY A 72 0.44 5.58 1.92
CA GLY A 72 0.84 6.97 1.75
C GLY A 72 2.28 7.24 2.20
N ALA A 73 2.63 8.52 2.32
CA ALA A 73 3.95 8.99 2.74
C ALA A 73 3.96 9.48 4.19
N HIS A 74 5.05 9.23 4.92
CA HIS A 74 5.36 9.91 6.17
C HIS A 74 6.40 10.99 5.91
N ARG A 75 6.15 12.23 6.37
CA ARG A 75 7.06 13.37 6.23
C ARG A 75 7.31 14.02 7.59
N PHE A 76 8.54 14.49 7.80
CA PHE A 76 8.91 15.32 8.95
C PHE A 76 8.93 16.79 8.55
N ALA A 77 8.49 17.65 9.46
CA ALA A 77 8.60 19.10 9.36
C ALA A 77 9.11 19.66 10.69
N GLY A 78 10.29 20.26 10.68
CA GLY A 78 10.92 20.85 11.88
C GLY A 78 10.33 22.22 12.27
N SER A 79 9.58 22.83 11.35
CA SER A 79 8.96 24.16 11.53
C SER A 79 7.59 24.23 10.83
N ILE A 80 6.83 25.28 11.15
CA ILE A 80 5.55 25.54 10.49
C ILE A 80 5.74 25.80 8.99
N ASP A 81 6.80 26.51 8.60
CA ASP A 81 7.09 26.81 7.21
C ASP A 81 7.42 25.53 6.42
N GLU A 82 8.17 24.61 7.03
CA GLU A 82 8.43 23.29 6.47
C GLU A 82 7.15 22.44 6.36
N ALA A 83 6.25 22.54 7.35
CA ALA A 83 4.96 21.86 7.29
C ALA A 83 4.10 22.35 6.13
N VAL A 84 4.07 23.65 5.88
CA VAL A 84 3.40 24.24 4.71
C VAL A 84 4.00 23.70 3.41
N GLY A 85 5.33 23.61 3.32
CA GLY A 85 6.02 22.99 2.18
C GLY A 85 5.68 21.51 2.02
N ALA A 86 5.64 20.75 3.12
CA ALA A 86 5.28 19.34 3.11
C ALA A 86 3.82 19.11 2.66
N ILE A 87 2.89 19.99 3.08
CA ILE A 87 1.49 19.95 2.63
C ILE A 87 1.39 20.26 1.14
N ALA A 88 2.12 21.29 0.67
CA ALA A 88 2.14 21.64 -0.75
C ALA A 88 2.68 20.48 -1.60
N ALA A 89 3.78 19.84 -1.16
CA ALA A 89 4.34 18.68 -1.84
C ALA A 89 3.35 17.49 -1.87
N GLU A 90 2.60 17.25 -0.78
CA GLU A 90 1.58 16.20 -0.75
C GLU A 90 0.43 16.50 -1.72
N VAL A 91 0.05 17.77 -1.86
CA VAL A 91 -0.97 18.18 -2.84
C VAL A 91 -0.45 18.00 -4.27
N ASP A 92 0.79 18.37 -4.55
CA ASP A 92 1.41 18.19 -5.86
C ASP A 92 1.54 16.69 -6.20
N ASP A 93 1.96 15.86 -5.24
CA ASP A 93 2.01 14.40 -5.38
C ASP A 93 0.61 13.83 -5.68
N LEU A 94 -0.46 14.38 -5.07
CA LEU A 94 -1.82 13.97 -5.37
C LEU A 94 -2.26 14.31 -6.81
N LEU A 95 -1.78 15.42 -7.36
CA LEU A 95 -2.07 15.82 -8.75
C LEU A 95 -1.33 14.94 -9.77
N ASP A 96 -0.15 14.44 -9.41
CA ASP A 96 0.65 13.53 -10.24
C ASP A 96 0.27 12.04 -10.07
N LYS A 97 -0.66 11.74 -9.18
CA LYS A 97 -1.15 10.39 -8.97
C LYS A 97 -1.90 9.88 -10.20
N THR A 98 -1.46 8.76 -10.74
CA THR A 98 -2.06 8.16 -11.95
C THR A 98 -2.81 6.86 -11.65
N ILE A 99 -2.36 6.13 -10.64
CA ILE A 99 -2.90 4.83 -10.24
C ILE A 99 -3.24 4.87 -8.75
N VAL A 100 -4.38 4.34 -8.39
CA VAL A 100 -4.83 4.24 -6.99
C VAL A 100 -5.07 2.79 -6.62
N ASN A 101 -4.65 2.46 -5.39
CA ASN A 101 -4.92 1.19 -4.75
C ASN A 101 -4.45 -0.02 -5.57
N ALA A 102 -3.21 0.04 -6.09
CA ALA A 102 -2.64 -1.08 -6.80
C ALA A 102 -2.44 -2.28 -5.85
N VAL A 103 -2.89 -3.44 -6.29
CA VAL A 103 -2.79 -4.71 -5.57
C VAL A 103 -2.13 -5.73 -6.49
N LEU A 104 -1.13 -6.42 -5.97
CA LEU A 104 -0.49 -7.54 -6.64
C LEU A 104 -1.03 -8.85 -6.07
N ARG A 105 -1.52 -9.74 -6.94
CA ARG A 105 -1.94 -11.10 -6.58
C ARG A 105 -0.97 -12.10 -7.18
N ILE A 106 -0.52 -13.04 -6.38
CA ILE A 106 0.35 -14.14 -6.79
C ILE A 106 -0.39 -15.43 -6.48
N THR A 107 -0.84 -16.11 -7.51
CA THR A 107 -1.59 -17.37 -7.40
C THR A 107 -0.70 -18.52 -7.87
N PRO A 108 -0.21 -19.37 -6.95
CA PRO A 108 0.54 -20.58 -7.32
C PRO A 108 -0.33 -21.50 -8.20
N THR A 109 0.30 -22.09 -9.23
CA THR A 109 -0.39 -23.12 -10.01
C THR A 109 -0.52 -24.42 -9.22
N PRO A 110 -1.37 -25.38 -9.66
CA PRO A 110 -1.48 -26.69 -9.02
C PRO A 110 -0.15 -27.45 -8.91
N ALA A 111 0.81 -27.19 -9.80
CA ALA A 111 2.14 -27.76 -9.73
C ALA A 111 2.94 -27.24 -8.52
N MET A 112 2.53 -26.11 -7.98
CA MET A 112 3.13 -25.41 -6.83
C MET A 112 2.23 -25.44 -5.60
N SER A 113 1.09 -26.16 -5.63
CA SER A 113 0.14 -26.21 -4.51
C SER A 113 0.83 -26.72 -3.24
N GLY A 114 0.70 -25.97 -2.16
CA GLY A 114 1.37 -26.26 -0.88
C GLY A 114 2.75 -25.64 -0.71
N VAL A 115 3.28 -24.94 -1.72
CA VAL A 115 4.54 -24.21 -1.62
C VAL A 115 4.27 -22.78 -1.15
N PRO A 116 4.82 -22.34 -0.03
CA PRO A 116 4.66 -20.97 0.40
C PRO A 116 5.47 -20.01 -0.48
N VAL A 117 4.92 -18.86 -0.79
CA VAL A 117 5.73 -17.68 -1.11
C VAL A 117 6.53 -17.37 0.14
N ILE A 118 7.84 -17.42 0.06
CA ILE A 118 8.68 -17.42 1.26
C ILE A 118 8.86 -16.01 1.79
N GLU A 119 9.08 -15.04 0.93
CA GLU A 119 9.31 -13.68 1.39
C GLU A 119 9.05 -12.63 0.29
N ILE A 120 8.36 -11.57 0.66
CA ILE A 120 8.37 -10.32 -0.09
C ILE A 120 9.48 -9.48 0.55
N VAL A 121 10.60 -9.32 -0.16
CA VAL A 121 11.83 -8.70 0.37
C VAL A 121 11.58 -7.25 0.84
N GLN A 122 10.69 -6.54 0.18
CA GLN A 122 10.21 -5.24 0.64
C GLN A 122 9.12 -5.44 1.69
N ARG A 123 9.17 -4.69 2.78
CA ARG A 123 8.19 -4.72 3.87
C ARG A 123 6.84 -4.11 3.45
N LEU A 124 6.20 -4.71 2.45
CA LEU A 124 4.86 -4.31 2.00
C LEU A 124 3.80 -5.07 2.79
N PRO A 125 2.65 -4.46 3.07
CA PRO A 125 1.51 -5.18 3.63
C PRO A 125 1.08 -6.31 2.68
N TYR A 126 0.96 -7.52 3.21
CA TYR A 126 0.47 -8.67 2.45
C TYR A 126 -0.38 -9.59 3.31
N TRP A 127 -1.27 -10.33 2.67
CA TRP A 127 -2.08 -11.37 3.32
C TRP A 127 -2.34 -12.52 2.36
N LYS A 128 -2.88 -13.62 2.89
CA LYS A 128 -3.36 -14.75 2.09
C LYS A 128 -4.88 -14.67 1.89
N ASP A 129 -5.31 -14.94 0.67
CA ASP A 129 -6.70 -15.14 0.27
C ASP A 129 -6.79 -16.53 -0.41
N GLY A 130 -7.13 -17.56 0.38
CA GLY A 130 -6.97 -18.94 -0.04
C GLY A 130 -5.51 -19.28 -0.34
N GLU A 131 -5.23 -19.74 -1.56
CA GLU A 131 -3.86 -20.01 -2.03
C GLU A 131 -3.16 -18.78 -2.63
N THR A 132 -3.89 -17.69 -2.86
CA THR A 132 -3.36 -16.46 -3.45
C THR A 132 -2.71 -15.59 -2.39
N PHE A 133 -1.50 -15.10 -2.67
CA PHE A 133 -0.85 -14.06 -1.90
C PHE A 133 -1.24 -12.70 -2.48
N VAL A 134 -1.73 -11.83 -1.62
CA VAL A 134 -2.19 -10.48 -1.98
C VAL A 134 -1.27 -9.46 -1.35
N VAL A 135 -0.65 -8.63 -2.15
CA VAL A 135 0.31 -7.61 -1.72
C VAL A 135 -0.25 -6.23 -2.03
N GLN A 136 -0.35 -5.37 -1.02
CA GLN A 136 -0.77 -4.00 -1.21
C GLN A 136 0.41 -3.17 -1.74
N LEU A 137 0.30 -2.70 -2.99
CA LEU A 137 1.31 -1.84 -3.60
C LEU A 137 1.05 -0.36 -3.32
N GLY A 138 -0.21 -0.01 -3.02
CA GLY A 138 -0.63 1.38 -2.80
C GLY A 138 -0.82 2.17 -4.10
N ASP A 139 -0.65 3.47 -4.00
CA ASP A 139 -0.81 4.39 -5.13
C ASP A 139 0.50 4.54 -5.91
N LEU A 140 0.39 4.83 -7.21
CA LEU A 140 1.53 5.08 -8.09
C LEU A 140 1.38 6.44 -8.78
N TYR A 141 2.51 7.08 -9.01
CA TYR A 141 2.59 8.42 -9.56
C TYR A 141 3.13 8.41 -10.99
N SER A 142 2.93 9.50 -11.70
CA SER A 142 3.39 9.64 -13.08
C SER A 142 4.91 9.44 -13.18
N GLY A 143 5.34 8.54 -14.07
CA GLY A 143 6.77 8.23 -14.27
C GLY A 143 7.41 7.38 -13.17
N GLU A 144 6.67 6.95 -12.15
CA GLU A 144 7.20 6.09 -11.08
C GLU A 144 7.53 4.69 -11.60
N ASN A 145 8.65 4.15 -11.15
CA ASN A 145 9.07 2.78 -11.42
C ASN A 145 9.34 2.05 -10.10
N ARG A 146 8.51 1.08 -9.76
CA ARG A 146 8.68 0.22 -8.58
C ARG A 146 9.17 -1.15 -8.98
N ARG A 147 10.10 -1.70 -8.20
CA ARG A 147 10.62 -3.06 -8.37
C ARG A 147 10.37 -3.84 -7.09
N PHE A 148 9.87 -5.05 -7.25
CA PHE A 148 9.62 -5.99 -6.16
C PHE A 148 10.43 -7.24 -6.37
N VAL A 149 10.93 -7.81 -5.28
CA VAL A 149 11.58 -9.11 -5.26
C VAL A 149 10.69 -10.06 -4.46
N ILE A 150 10.32 -11.16 -5.08
CA ILE A 150 9.48 -12.20 -4.50
C ILE A 150 10.27 -13.50 -4.58
N ASP A 151 10.55 -14.10 -3.44
CA ASP A 151 11.17 -15.41 -3.37
C ASP A 151 10.09 -16.50 -3.40
N LEU A 152 10.21 -17.40 -4.37
CA LEU A 152 9.36 -18.57 -4.53
C LEU A 152 10.19 -19.84 -4.31
N ASP A 153 9.76 -20.69 -3.37
CA ASP A 153 10.33 -22.03 -3.26
C ASP A 153 9.67 -22.97 -4.27
N VAL A 154 10.44 -23.39 -5.25
CA VAL A 154 9.95 -24.23 -6.34
C VAL A 154 10.34 -25.68 -6.08
N PRO A 155 9.37 -26.59 -5.83
CA PRO A 155 9.68 -27.99 -5.65
C PRO A 155 10.20 -28.61 -6.95
N GLY A 156 10.90 -29.74 -6.83
CA GLY A 156 11.33 -30.49 -8.01
C GLY A 156 10.14 -30.93 -8.86
N ILE A 157 10.03 -30.36 -10.07
CA ILE A 157 8.98 -30.67 -11.02
C ILE A 157 9.46 -31.82 -11.91
N ALA A 158 8.71 -32.92 -11.97
CA ALA A 158 9.07 -34.11 -12.74
C ALA A 158 8.86 -33.93 -14.27
N ALA A 159 8.17 -32.88 -14.70
CA ALA A 159 7.91 -32.60 -16.11
C ALA A 159 9.13 -31.93 -16.78
N LEU A 160 9.50 -32.45 -17.97
CA LEU A 160 10.50 -31.80 -18.82
C LEU A 160 9.85 -30.66 -19.61
N GLY A 161 10.45 -29.46 -19.57
CA GLY A 161 10.02 -28.29 -20.33
C GLY A 161 9.62 -27.11 -19.45
N LEU A 162 9.03 -26.08 -20.07
CA LEU A 162 8.51 -24.92 -19.36
C LEU A 162 7.25 -25.31 -18.58
N CYS A 163 7.21 -24.95 -17.30
CA CYS A 163 6.06 -25.16 -16.43
C CYS A 163 5.69 -23.83 -15.78
N THR A 164 4.44 -23.41 -15.94
CA THR A 164 3.93 -22.23 -15.23
C THR A 164 3.86 -22.53 -13.74
N ILE A 165 4.58 -21.77 -12.94
CA ILE A 165 4.69 -21.94 -11.49
C ILE A 165 3.72 -21.05 -10.73
N ALA A 166 3.42 -19.87 -11.26
CA ALA A 166 2.45 -18.95 -10.67
C ALA A 166 1.84 -18.04 -11.74
N ASP A 167 0.65 -17.53 -11.46
CA ASP A 167 0.04 -16.41 -12.18
C ASP A 167 0.17 -15.14 -11.33
N ILE A 168 0.74 -14.08 -11.91
CA ILE A 168 0.83 -12.77 -11.31
C ILE A 168 -0.24 -11.89 -11.92
N THR A 169 -1.07 -11.28 -11.07
CA THR A 169 -2.10 -10.34 -11.49
C THR A 169 -1.93 -9.02 -10.74
N ILE A 170 -1.95 -7.90 -11.46
CA ILE A 170 -1.98 -6.56 -10.89
C ILE A 170 -3.35 -5.96 -11.16
N GLU A 171 -4.01 -5.54 -10.10
CA GLU A 171 -5.31 -4.87 -10.12
C GLU A 171 -5.13 -3.44 -9.61
N TYR A 172 -5.67 -2.45 -10.31
CA TYR A 172 -5.57 -1.06 -9.92
C TYR A 172 -6.67 -0.19 -10.55
N LEU A 173 -6.93 0.97 -9.96
CA LEU A 173 -7.78 2.00 -10.55
C LEU A 173 -6.92 2.99 -11.33
N ASP A 174 -7.14 3.09 -12.65
CA ASP A 174 -6.54 4.12 -13.51
C ASP A 174 -7.37 5.41 -13.41
N LEU A 175 -6.75 6.50 -12.94
CA LEU A 175 -7.43 7.78 -12.75
C LEU A 175 -7.73 8.49 -14.07
N ALA A 176 -6.91 8.31 -15.11
CA ALA A 176 -7.12 8.92 -16.41
C ALA A 176 -8.30 8.29 -17.14
N GLN A 177 -8.39 6.95 -17.07
CA GLN A 177 -9.47 6.19 -17.71
C GLN A 177 -10.70 6.03 -16.81
N ARG A 178 -10.56 6.30 -15.48
CA ARG A 178 -11.60 6.14 -14.45
C ARG A 178 -12.19 4.73 -14.42
N GLN A 179 -11.34 3.73 -14.61
CA GLN A 179 -11.74 2.33 -14.61
C GLN A 179 -10.75 1.45 -13.87
N GLU A 180 -11.25 0.34 -13.34
CA GLU A 180 -10.41 -0.71 -12.79
C GLU A 180 -9.75 -1.48 -13.92
N ILE A 181 -8.43 -1.66 -13.81
CA ILE A 181 -7.62 -2.40 -14.77
C ILE A 181 -7.02 -3.62 -14.08
N THR A 182 -7.07 -4.74 -14.77
CA THR A 182 -6.44 -5.99 -14.35
C THR A 182 -5.48 -6.44 -15.44
N VAL A 183 -4.22 -6.64 -15.06
CA VAL A 183 -3.17 -7.18 -15.94
C VAL A 183 -2.64 -8.46 -15.34
N SER A 184 -2.62 -9.54 -16.12
CA SER A 184 -2.13 -10.84 -15.67
C SER A 184 -0.99 -11.34 -16.54
N MET A 185 -0.04 -12.04 -15.90
CA MET A 185 1.10 -12.63 -16.59
C MET A 185 1.51 -13.93 -15.88
N PRO A 186 1.78 -15.02 -16.64
CA PRO A 186 2.32 -16.26 -16.07
C PRO A 186 3.81 -16.13 -15.75
N VAL A 187 4.24 -16.82 -14.70
CA VAL A 187 5.64 -17.05 -14.33
C VAL A 187 6.00 -18.50 -14.66
N ASN A 188 6.98 -18.70 -15.55
CA ASN A 188 7.40 -20.00 -16.05
C ASN A 188 8.82 -20.33 -15.61
#